data_9041a69f738b7c49e693699b3877f39a
#
_entry.id   9041a69f738b7c49e693699b3877f39a
#
_cell.length_a   1.000
_cell.length_b   1.000
_cell.length_c   1.000
_cell.angle_alpha   90.00
_cell.angle_beta   90.00
_cell.angle_gamma   90.00
#
_symmetry.space_group_name_H-M   'P 1'
#
loop_
_entity.id
_entity.type
_entity.pdbx_description
1 polymer ?
#
loop_
_entity_poly.entity_id
_entity_poly.type
_entity_poly.pdbx_seq_one_letter_code
_entity_poly.pdbx_strand_id
1 'polypeptide(L)'
;AKSKCGARMEGGTIIILGNLGQEPGYGMTGGKIIVAGNCSTPGHGAIMRNINSEEIEELSNLLEPQGFQIDSDALVIIPSSDNLYVEEKPQYSVIEGFEKISLVPTSTERLDSSATLETKTTILPAGSDENGLLLPIPWIINCKNMDSQEGHFVNEQPGLVRTNPRTNDLLLIGESNIIGVSNLIRNCSGIVLDLIDLPELNDAEIEATLVSLYSRMKDDSLVFIRGGLSRVERLFRLVVDLDLDGAIVDISMPGGSRAASALPRIGLVSRAMNLSSQGRTIMIQLQDTASAEDLLIARGAGCTAIISPAPDENFEPTLKSLNLTIRGWMRELGARDLLEINRSNLRAMDQDTAAISGLRLIGYDRPLPMWLKN
;
A
#
# COMPACT_ATOMS: atom_id res chain seq x y z
N ALA A 1 -31.37 -25.92 22.21
CA ALA A 1 -31.03 -25.36 20.88
C ALA A 1 -29.70 -25.94 20.38
N LYS A 2 -29.40 -25.83 19.10
CA LYS A 2 -28.14 -26.29 18.49
C LYS A 2 -27.00 -25.26 18.72
N SER A 3 -25.82 -25.58 18.22
CA SER A 3 -24.65 -24.68 18.32
C SER A 3 -24.85 -23.32 17.64
N LYS A 4 -24.14 -22.31 18.13
CA LYS A 4 -24.14 -20.92 17.62
C LYS A 4 -25.51 -20.23 17.64
N CYS A 5 -26.37 -20.57 18.58
CA CYS A 5 -27.64 -19.88 18.78
C CYS A 5 -27.37 -18.38 19.10
N GLY A 6 -28.10 -17.47 18.45
CA GLY A 6 -27.89 -16.01 18.59
C GLY A 6 -26.57 -15.50 18.03
N ALA A 7 -25.93 -16.25 17.12
CA ALA A 7 -24.71 -15.77 16.48
C ALA A 7 -24.98 -14.46 15.71
N ARG A 8 -24.11 -13.45 15.93
CA ARG A 8 -24.21 -12.09 15.36
C ARG A 8 -25.51 -11.35 15.70
N MET A 9 -26.12 -11.69 16.84
CA MET A 9 -27.32 -11.00 17.33
C MET A 9 -27.00 -9.54 17.67
N GLU A 10 -27.79 -8.61 17.12
CA GLU A 10 -27.62 -7.18 17.33
C GLU A 10 -28.61 -6.61 18.36
N GLY A 11 -29.68 -7.36 18.70
CA GLY A 11 -30.69 -6.93 19.64
C GLY A 11 -31.76 -7.99 19.87
N GLY A 12 -32.74 -7.68 20.74
CA GLY A 12 -33.82 -8.60 21.08
C GLY A 12 -33.50 -9.60 22.18
N THR A 13 -34.40 -10.54 22.45
CA THR A 13 -34.27 -11.58 23.49
C THR A 13 -34.59 -12.95 22.92
N ILE A 14 -33.68 -13.90 23.10
CA ILE A 14 -33.93 -15.31 22.80
C ILE A 14 -34.07 -16.07 24.13
N ILE A 15 -35.17 -16.82 24.30
CA ILE A 15 -35.43 -17.62 25.50
C ILE A 15 -35.37 -19.11 25.12
N ILE A 16 -34.59 -19.89 25.85
CA ILE A 16 -34.40 -21.32 25.63
C ILE A 16 -34.69 -22.05 26.93
N LEU A 17 -35.80 -22.75 26.98
CA LEU A 17 -36.25 -23.50 28.16
C LEU A 17 -35.50 -24.83 28.40
N GLY A 18 -34.68 -25.26 27.44
CA GLY A 18 -33.89 -26.47 27.54
C GLY A 18 -32.40 -26.19 27.34
N ASN A 19 -31.64 -27.21 26.99
CA ASN A 19 -30.21 -27.15 26.84
C ASN A 19 -29.79 -26.38 25.58
N LEU A 20 -28.66 -25.66 25.66
CA LEU A 20 -28.06 -24.90 24.60
C LEU A 20 -26.73 -25.54 24.15
N GLY A 21 -26.52 -25.59 22.84
CA GLY A 21 -25.31 -26.17 22.22
C GLY A 21 -24.08 -25.27 22.33
N GLN A 22 -23.07 -25.61 21.58
CA GLN A 22 -21.76 -24.92 21.64
C GLN A 22 -21.79 -23.50 21.08
N GLU A 23 -20.92 -22.62 21.63
CA GLU A 23 -20.63 -21.25 21.18
C GLU A 23 -21.88 -20.37 21.03
N PRO A 24 -22.84 -20.34 22.00
CA PRO A 24 -23.97 -19.43 21.91
C PRO A 24 -23.52 -17.97 21.98
N GLY A 25 -24.24 -17.11 21.27
CA GLY A 25 -23.90 -15.68 21.20
C GLY A 25 -22.63 -15.35 20.44
N TYR A 26 -22.12 -16.27 19.63
CA TYR A 26 -20.89 -16.00 18.85
C TYR A 26 -21.01 -14.71 18.04
N GLY A 27 -20.16 -13.71 18.36
CA GLY A 27 -20.14 -12.44 17.65
C GLY A 27 -21.37 -11.56 17.88
N MET A 28 -22.13 -11.75 18.97
CA MET A 28 -23.26 -10.88 19.28
C MET A 28 -22.79 -9.50 19.72
N THR A 29 -23.48 -8.45 19.23
CA THR A 29 -23.19 -7.04 19.54
C THR A 29 -24.28 -6.41 20.37
N GLY A 30 -25.44 -7.06 20.50
CA GLY A 30 -26.57 -6.61 21.29
C GLY A 30 -27.54 -7.74 21.60
N GLY A 31 -28.54 -7.44 22.41
CA GLY A 31 -29.55 -8.41 22.84
C GLY A 31 -29.11 -9.30 23.99
N LYS A 32 -29.96 -10.26 24.34
CA LYS A 32 -29.71 -11.25 25.41
C LYS A 32 -30.27 -12.64 25.04
N ILE A 33 -29.56 -13.69 25.44
CA ILE A 33 -30.00 -15.08 25.32
C ILE A 33 -30.16 -15.64 26.72
N ILE A 34 -31.36 -16.12 27.06
CA ILE A 34 -31.69 -16.65 28.37
C ILE A 34 -31.85 -18.16 28.24
N VAL A 35 -31.19 -18.93 29.11
CA VAL A 35 -31.14 -20.37 29.04
C VAL A 35 -31.52 -20.95 30.39
N ALA A 36 -32.63 -21.71 30.47
CA ALA A 36 -33.08 -22.38 31.67
C ALA A 36 -32.42 -23.76 31.89
N GLY A 37 -31.78 -24.31 30.86
CA GLY A 37 -31.08 -25.59 30.96
C GLY A 37 -29.56 -25.44 30.93
N ASN A 38 -28.88 -26.55 30.66
CA ASN A 38 -27.41 -26.54 30.56
C ASN A 38 -26.92 -25.75 29.34
N CYS A 39 -25.87 -24.96 29.55
CA CYS A 39 -25.22 -24.17 28.53
C CYS A 39 -23.72 -24.44 28.51
N SER A 40 -23.15 -24.59 27.33
CA SER A 40 -21.70 -24.60 27.15
C SER A 40 -21.10 -23.19 27.25
N THR A 41 -19.77 -23.09 27.21
CA THR A 41 -19.07 -21.83 27.12
C THR A 41 -19.63 -20.95 25.99
N PRO A 42 -19.91 -19.65 26.25
CA PRO A 42 -20.37 -18.73 25.21
C PRO A 42 -19.35 -18.59 24.09
N GLY A 43 -19.84 -18.23 22.92
CA GLY A 43 -18.99 -17.97 21.76
C GLY A 43 -18.14 -16.71 21.93
N HIS A 44 -17.17 -16.54 21.03
CA HIS A 44 -16.32 -15.35 21.03
C HIS A 44 -17.19 -14.08 21.03
N GLY A 45 -16.89 -13.15 21.94
CA GLY A 45 -17.60 -11.89 22.02
C GLY A 45 -18.85 -11.89 22.88
N ALA A 46 -19.14 -12.99 23.55
CA ALA A 46 -20.23 -13.08 24.50
C ALA A 46 -19.73 -13.49 25.89
N ILE A 47 -20.37 -12.99 26.92
CA ILE A 47 -20.17 -13.37 28.31
C ILE A 47 -21.44 -14.01 28.87
N MET A 48 -21.27 -14.87 29.86
CA MET A 48 -22.37 -15.55 30.53
C MET A 48 -22.40 -15.15 32.00
N ARG A 49 -23.58 -14.85 32.51
CA ARG A 49 -23.85 -14.55 33.90
C ARG A 49 -25.13 -15.19 34.38
N ASN A 50 -25.34 -15.25 35.69
CA ASN A 50 -26.62 -15.62 36.24
C ASN A 50 -27.68 -14.55 35.94
N ILE A 51 -28.92 -15.00 35.84
CA ILE A 51 -30.10 -14.15 35.69
C ILE A 51 -30.26 -13.27 36.95
N ASN A 52 -30.69 -12.03 36.81
CA ASN A 52 -30.99 -11.16 37.93
C ASN A 52 -32.49 -11.16 38.27
N SER A 53 -32.85 -10.56 39.44
CA SER A 53 -34.23 -10.58 39.94
C SER A 53 -35.21 -9.78 39.04
N GLU A 54 -34.73 -8.69 38.42
CA GLU A 54 -35.57 -7.88 37.51
C GLU A 54 -35.86 -8.66 36.22
N GLU A 55 -34.88 -9.37 35.68
CA GLU A 55 -35.07 -10.21 34.50
C GLU A 55 -36.00 -11.40 34.77
N ILE A 56 -35.92 -11.97 35.97
CA ILE A 56 -36.87 -13.03 36.37
C ILE A 56 -38.30 -12.53 36.41
N GLU A 57 -38.53 -11.33 37.00
CA GLU A 57 -39.87 -10.70 37.06
C GLU A 57 -40.41 -10.38 35.66
N GLU A 58 -39.55 -9.80 34.80
CA GLU A 58 -39.89 -9.49 33.40
C GLU A 58 -40.32 -10.76 32.65
N LEU A 59 -39.54 -11.84 32.80
CA LEU A 59 -39.80 -13.11 32.13
C LEU A 59 -40.99 -13.85 32.70
N SER A 60 -41.21 -13.82 34.03
CA SER A 60 -42.34 -14.46 34.65
C SER A 60 -43.66 -13.84 34.11
N ASN A 61 -43.71 -12.52 34.02
CA ASN A 61 -44.86 -11.80 33.44
C ASN A 61 -45.14 -12.22 31.98
N LEU A 62 -44.07 -12.55 31.21
CA LEU A 62 -44.20 -12.95 29.81
C LEU A 62 -44.54 -14.42 29.62
N LEU A 63 -44.03 -15.32 30.47
CA LEU A 63 -44.05 -16.76 30.27
C LEU A 63 -45.10 -17.49 31.08
N GLU A 64 -45.45 -16.99 32.28
CA GLU A 64 -46.51 -17.63 33.13
C GLU A 64 -47.87 -17.71 32.43
N PRO A 65 -48.32 -16.74 31.65
CA PRO A 65 -49.58 -16.88 30.90
C PRO A 65 -49.54 -17.98 29.85
N GLN A 66 -48.34 -18.41 29.46
CA GLN A 66 -48.11 -19.52 28.49
C GLN A 66 -47.79 -20.84 29.15
N GLY A 67 -47.79 -20.90 30.49
CA GLY A 67 -47.58 -22.13 31.28
C GLY A 67 -46.09 -22.48 31.44
N PHE A 68 -45.17 -21.53 31.24
CA PHE A 68 -43.75 -21.78 31.43
C PHE A 68 -43.22 -20.98 32.63
N GLN A 69 -42.22 -21.56 33.31
CA GLN A 69 -41.51 -20.90 34.42
C GLN A 69 -40.03 -20.96 34.18
N ILE A 70 -39.33 -19.94 34.67
CA ILE A 70 -37.87 -19.83 34.65
C ILE A 70 -37.36 -19.83 36.08
N ASP A 71 -36.44 -20.73 36.39
CA ASP A 71 -35.81 -20.85 37.70
C ASP A 71 -34.72 -19.77 37.90
N SER A 72 -34.37 -19.51 39.15
CA SER A 72 -33.37 -18.52 39.53
C SER A 72 -31.91 -18.88 39.16
N ASP A 73 -31.69 -20.13 38.71
CA ASP A 73 -30.41 -20.63 38.22
C ASP A 73 -30.23 -20.50 36.70
N ALA A 74 -31.18 -19.91 36.00
CA ALA A 74 -31.07 -19.66 34.59
C ALA A 74 -29.86 -18.74 34.25
N LEU A 75 -29.28 -18.97 33.10
CA LEU A 75 -28.10 -18.27 32.61
C LEU A 75 -28.49 -17.24 31.55
N VAL A 76 -27.83 -16.11 31.57
CA VAL A 76 -28.00 -15.04 30.58
C VAL A 76 -26.68 -14.82 29.84
N ILE A 77 -26.76 -14.87 28.52
CA ILE A 77 -25.63 -14.57 27.62
C ILE A 77 -25.86 -13.20 27.01
N ILE A 78 -24.90 -12.33 27.19
CA ILE A 78 -24.91 -10.94 26.70
C ILE A 78 -23.59 -10.63 25.97
N PRO A 79 -23.56 -9.57 25.13
CA PRO A 79 -22.29 -9.11 24.55
C PRO A 79 -21.26 -8.80 25.63
N SER A 80 -20.01 -9.13 25.41
CA SER A 80 -18.90 -8.67 26.24
C SER A 80 -18.75 -7.15 26.10
N SER A 81 -18.53 -6.43 27.20
CA SER A 81 -18.23 -4.98 27.17
C SER A 81 -16.91 -4.66 26.46
N ASP A 82 -16.00 -5.64 26.38
CA ASP A 82 -14.72 -5.52 25.67
C ASP A 82 -14.88 -5.82 24.17
N ASN A 83 -16.05 -6.30 23.78
CA ASN A 83 -16.43 -6.37 22.39
C ASN A 83 -17.05 -5.04 21.95
N LEU A 84 -16.25 -4.05 21.78
CA LEU A 84 -16.31 -3.32 20.55
C LEU A 84 -16.03 -4.36 19.45
N TYR A 85 -17.09 -4.99 18.93
CA TYR A 85 -17.08 -5.43 17.57
C TYR A 85 -16.86 -4.13 16.77
N VAL A 86 -15.65 -3.69 16.70
CA VAL A 86 -15.16 -3.12 15.46
C VAL A 86 -15.60 -4.21 14.49
N GLU A 87 -16.65 -3.94 13.67
CA GLU A 87 -16.80 -4.68 12.43
C GLU A 87 -15.36 -4.82 11.97
N GLU A 88 -14.79 -6.02 12.04
CA GLU A 88 -13.78 -6.36 11.10
C GLU A 88 -14.55 -6.20 9.79
N LYS A 89 -14.55 -4.97 9.31
CA LYS A 89 -14.80 -4.70 7.89
C LYS A 89 -14.00 -5.79 7.26
N PRO A 90 -14.64 -6.69 6.48
CA PRO A 90 -13.88 -7.76 5.89
C PRO A 90 -12.61 -7.06 5.46
N GLN A 91 -11.49 -7.38 6.14
CA GLN A 91 -10.21 -6.95 5.67
C GLN A 91 -10.18 -7.64 4.31
N TYR A 92 -10.69 -6.92 3.32
CA TYR A 92 -10.14 -7.09 2.03
C TYR A 92 -8.68 -6.79 2.35
N SER A 93 -7.89 -7.85 2.51
CA SER A 93 -6.46 -7.69 2.45
C SER A 93 -6.24 -7.11 1.06
N VAL A 94 -6.26 -5.78 1.00
CA VAL A 94 -5.85 -5.06 -0.16
C VAL A 94 -4.41 -5.52 -0.26
N ILE A 95 -4.12 -6.33 -1.26
CA ILE A 95 -2.75 -6.72 -1.54
C ILE A 95 -2.14 -5.44 -2.04
N GLU A 96 -1.56 -4.67 -1.14
CA GLU A 96 -1.10 -3.29 -1.39
C GLU A 96 0.24 -3.27 -2.09
N GLY A 97 0.99 -4.37 -2.01
CA GLY A 97 2.24 -4.58 -2.72
C GLY A 97 2.10 -5.43 -3.99
N PHE A 98 3.19 -6.12 -4.33
CA PHE A 98 3.29 -6.98 -5.49
C PHE A 98 3.40 -8.47 -5.11
N GLU A 99 2.87 -8.90 -3.97
CA GLU A 99 3.06 -10.24 -3.37
C GLU A 99 2.62 -11.38 -4.29
N LYS A 100 1.77 -11.08 -5.28
CA LYS A 100 1.31 -12.05 -6.28
C LYS A 100 2.11 -12.00 -7.58
N ILE A 101 3.21 -11.27 -7.58
CA ILE A 101 4.17 -11.25 -8.69
C ILE A 101 5.47 -11.88 -8.20
N SER A 102 5.99 -12.84 -8.94
CA SER A 102 7.25 -13.51 -8.65
C SER A 102 8.35 -13.03 -9.61
N LEU A 103 9.55 -12.96 -9.07
CA LEU A 103 10.78 -12.77 -9.83
C LEU A 103 11.29 -14.12 -10.32
N VAL A 104 11.62 -14.22 -11.60
CA VAL A 104 12.13 -15.45 -12.21
C VAL A 104 13.35 -15.16 -13.08
N PRO A 105 14.38 -16.03 -13.07
CA PRO A 105 15.50 -15.91 -13.98
C PRO A 105 15.07 -16.10 -15.44
N THR A 106 15.69 -15.38 -16.35
CA THR A 106 15.49 -15.50 -17.79
C THR A 106 16.50 -16.45 -18.45
N SER A 107 17.58 -16.78 -17.73
CA SER A 107 18.60 -17.75 -18.14
C SER A 107 18.82 -18.78 -17.03
N THR A 108 19.54 -19.85 -17.35
CA THR A 108 19.99 -20.85 -16.37
C THR A 108 21.26 -20.43 -15.65
N GLU A 109 21.93 -19.38 -16.12
CA GLU A 109 23.16 -18.88 -15.52
C GLU A 109 22.83 -18.04 -14.28
N ARG A 110 23.38 -18.46 -13.16
CA ARG A 110 23.36 -17.71 -11.91
C ARG A 110 24.73 -17.09 -11.68
N LEU A 111 24.76 -15.95 -11.01
CA LEU A 111 26.01 -15.32 -10.64
C LEU A 111 26.52 -15.92 -9.33
N ASP A 112 27.83 -16.17 -9.28
CA ASP A 112 28.48 -16.63 -8.06
C ASP A 112 28.58 -15.52 -7.00
N SER A 113 29.02 -15.88 -5.79
CA SER A 113 29.15 -14.95 -4.66
C SER A 113 30.21 -13.86 -4.88
N SER A 114 31.14 -14.06 -5.79
CA SER A 114 32.24 -13.12 -6.10
C SER A 114 31.86 -12.06 -7.14
N ALA A 115 30.69 -12.21 -7.80
CA ALA A 115 30.26 -11.29 -8.82
C ALA A 115 30.05 -9.87 -8.25
N THR A 116 30.60 -8.88 -8.94
CA THR A 116 30.34 -7.47 -8.64
C THR A 116 28.93 -7.12 -9.10
N LEU A 117 28.14 -6.54 -8.18
CA LEU A 117 26.75 -6.17 -8.42
C LEU A 117 26.57 -4.67 -8.23
N GLU A 118 25.93 -4.02 -9.19
CA GLU A 118 25.56 -2.60 -9.11
C GLU A 118 24.09 -2.48 -8.69
N THR A 119 23.87 -2.02 -7.46
CA THR A 119 22.52 -1.78 -6.89
C THR A 119 22.14 -0.32 -6.89
N LYS A 120 23.09 0.57 -7.22
CA LYS A 120 22.84 2.00 -7.26
C LYS A 120 22.11 2.39 -8.54
N THR A 121 21.26 3.38 -8.42
CA THR A 121 20.57 3.99 -9.56
C THR A 121 20.72 5.50 -9.46
N THR A 122 21.12 6.15 -10.55
CA THR A 122 21.19 7.62 -10.60
C THR A 122 20.02 8.13 -11.43
N ILE A 123 19.27 9.08 -10.87
CA ILE A 123 18.24 9.82 -11.60
C ILE A 123 18.90 11.09 -12.12
N LEU A 124 19.02 11.19 -13.43
CA LEU A 124 19.62 12.35 -14.09
C LEU A 124 18.55 13.34 -14.51
N PRO A 125 18.86 14.66 -14.50
CA PRO A 125 18.03 15.66 -15.16
C PRO A 125 17.92 15.34 -16.66
N ALA A 126 16.76 15.59 -17.22
CA ALA A 126 16.53 15.33 -18.65
C ALA A 126 17.50 16.12 -19.52
N GLY A 127 18.26 15.41 -20.36
CA GLY A 127 19.26 16.02 -21.23
C GLY A 127 20.62 16.33 -20.56
N SER A 128 20.85 15.89 -19.32
CA SER A 128 22.14 16.02 -18.61
C SER A 128 22.74 14.66 -18.30
N ASP A 129 24.06 14.57 -18.35
CA ASP A 129 24.83 13.36 -17.97
C ASP A 129 25.50 13.52 -16.60
N GLU A 130 25.32 14.65 -15.93
CA GLU A 130 26.00 14.99 -14.67
C GLU A 130 25.02 15.43 -13.59
N ASN A 131 25.46 15.35 -12.32
CA ASN A 131 24.77 15.90 -11.13
C ASN A 131 23.36 15.35 -10.83
N GLY A 132 23.17 14.04 -11.02
CA GLY A 132 21.92 13.38 -10.72
C GLY A 132 21.72 13.02 -9.24
N LEU A 133 20.49 12.64 -8.89
CA LEU A 133 20.14 12.09 -7.60
C LEU A 133 20.56 10.61 -7.52
N LEU A 134 21.51 10.31 -6.65
CA LEU A 134 21.98 8.94 -6.41
C LEU A 134 21.07 8.21 -5.42
N LEU A 135 20.55 7.06 -5.83
CA LEU A 135 19.81 6.12 -5.00
C LEU A 135 20.71 4.91 -4.71
N PRO A 136 21.14 4.67 -3.45
CA PRO A 136 21.91 3.47 -3.06
C PRO A 136 21.17 2.16 -3.36
N ILE A 137 19.84 2.17 -3.25
CA ILE A 137 18.89 1.19 -3.75
C ILE A 137 17.73 1.93 -4.41
N PRO A 138 16.91 1.33 -5.30
CA PRO A 138 15.85 2.01 -6.04
C PRO A 138 14.63 2.37 -5.16
N TRP A 139 14.88 3.08 -4.07
CA TRP A 139 13.90 3.46 -3.06
C TRP A 139 14.08 4.92 -2.65
N ILE A 140 12.97 5.63 -2.46
CA ILE A 140 12.90 6.98 -1.88
C ILE A 140 11.93 6.90 -0.70
N ILE A 141 12.36 7.41 0.45
CA ILE A 141 11.58 7.33 1.67
C ILE A 141 10.49 8.40 1.65
N ASN A 142 9.23 7.99 1.83
CA ASN A 142 8.12 8.92 1.97
C ASN A 142 8.08 9.49 3.40
N CYS A 143 8.59 10.70 3.57
CA CYS A 143 8.64 11.41 4.85
C CYS A 143 7.48 12.40 5.03
N LYS A 144 6.34 12.15 4.40
CA LYS A 144 5.20 13.08 4.34
C LYS A 144 4.75 13.62 5.71
N ASN A 145 4.96 12.85 6.77
CA ASN A 145 4.55 13.16 8.14
C ASN A 145 5.72 13.23 9.14
N MET A 146 6.98 13.20 8.67
CA MET A 146 8.16 13.18 9.53
C MET A 146 9.08 14.35 9.16
N ASP A 147 9.60 15.04 10.17
CA ASP A 147 10.71 15.97 9.97
C ASP A 147 11.98 15.15 9.69
N SER A 148 12.62 15.43 8.56
CA SER A 148 13.85 14.75 8.12
C SER A 148 15.03 14.86 9.13
N GLN A 149 14.91 15.73 10.13
CA GLN A 149 15.94 15.97 11.14
C GLN A 149 15.91 15.01 12.33
N GLU A 150 14.86 14.24 12.52
CA GLU A 150 14.80 13.27 13.62
C GLU A 150 15.50 11.95 13.27
N GLY A 151 16.82 11.97 13.20
CA GLY A 151 17.75 10.86 13.48
C GLY A 151 17.56 9.48 12.80
N HIS A 152 16.52 9.29 12.00
CA HIS A 152 16.14 7.97 11.47
C HIS A 152 16.69 7.66 10.07
N PHE A 153 17.35 8.61 9.41
CA PHE A 153 17.79 8.42 8.04
C PHE A 153 19.29 8.18 7.93
N VAL A 154 19.67 7.12 7.25
CA VAL A 154 21.03 6.95 6.76
C VAL A 154 21.33 8.11 5.80
N ASN A 155 22.44 8.80 5.98
CA ASN A 155 22.79 10.04 5.29
C ASN A 155 22.75 9.95 3.75
N GLU A 156 22.78 8.75 3.17
CA GLU A 156 22.86 8.53 1.73
C GLU A 156 21.51 8.25 1.06
N GLN A 157 20.47 7.79 1.81
CA GLN A 157 19.19 7.46 1.21
C GLN A 157 18.29 8.69 1.07
N PRO A 158 17.83 9.04 -0.15
CA PRO A 158 16.94 10.18 -0.37
C PRO A 158 15.56 10.02 0.25
N GLY A 159 14.98 11.14 0.66
CA GLY A 159 13.61 11.24 1.13
C GLY A 159 12.75 12.13 0.24
N LEU A 160 11.43 11.89 0.25
CA LEU A 160 10.42 12.79 -0.25
C LEU A 160 9.83 13.54 0.95
N VAL A 161 10.14 14.82 1.11
CA VAL A 161 9.87 15.63 2.30
C VAL A 161 9.04 16.87 1.98
N ARG A 162 8.25 17.38 2.93
CA ARG A 162 7.53 18.66 2.80
C ARG A 162 8.22 19.84 3.47
N THR A 163 9.08 19.56 4.43
CA THR A 163 9.79 20.56 5.23
C THR A 163 11.25 20.15 5.40
N ASN A 164 12.13 21.13 5.63
CA ASN A 164 13.55 20.92 5.96
C ASN A 164 14.30 19.89 5.09
N PRO A 165 14.29 20.01 3.74
CA PRO A 165 14.95 19.05 2.87
C PRO A 165 16.47 19.05 3.09
N ARG A 166 17.08 17.89 2.98
CA ARG A 166 18.53 17.73 2.83
C ARG A 166 18.92 17.91 1.35
N THR A 167 20.20 18.04 1.10
CA THR A 167 20.73 18.26 -0.27
C THR A 167 20.42 17.11 -1.24
N ASN A 168 20.19 15.90 -0.74
CA ASN A 168 19.83 14.72 -1.53
C ASN A 168 18.33 14.35 -1.46
N ASP A 169 17.49 15.19 -0.84
CA ASP A 169 16.06 14.94 -0.77
C ASP A 169 15.30 15.59 -1.94
N LEU A 170 14.11 15.08 -2.20
CA LEU A 170 13.09 15.69 -3.06
C LEU A 170 12.08 16.47 -2.20
N LEU A 171 11.79 17.70 -2.55
CA LEU A 171 10.82 18.55 -1.85
C LEU A 171 9.44 18.40 -2.47
N LEU A 172 8.49 17.84 -1.71
CA LEU A 172 7.09 17.71 -2.12
C LEU A 172 6.36 19.04 -1.89
N ILE A 173 5.86 19.65 -2.97
CA ILE A 173 5.17 20.94 -2.97
C ILE A 173 3.67 20.68 -3.18
N GLY A 174 2.88 21.03 -2.18
CA GLY A 174 1.42 20.96 -2.18
C GLY A 174 0.81 22.24 -1.62
N GLU A 175 -0.51 22.23 -1.38
CA GLU A 175 -1.26 23.40 -0.90
C GLU A 175 -0.68 23.98 0.39
N SER A 176 -0.25 23.12 1.31
CA SER A 176 0.20 23.54 2.64
C SER A 176 1.52 24.31 2.64
N ASN A 177 2.40 24.14 1.65
CA ASN A 177 3.75 24.71 1.66
C ASN A 177 4.13 25.52 0.41
N ILE A 178 3.30 25.57 -0.61
CA ILE A 178 3.62 26.26 -1.90
C ILE A 178 4.02 27.72 -1.72
N ILE A 179 3.46 28.43 -0.74
CA ILE A 179 3.76 29.85 -0.49
C ILE A 179 5.14 30.01 0.16
N GLY A 180 5.56 29.07 1.02
CA GLY A 180 6.78 29.15 1.84
C GLY A 180 8.03 28.49 1.26
N VAL A 181 7.95 27.82 0.12
CA VAL A 181 9.02 26.96 -0.41
C VAL A 181 10.28 27.69 -0.91
N SER A 182 10.23 29.00 -1.12
CA SER A 182 11.33 29.76 -1.76
C SER A 182 12.70 29.56 -1.14
N ASN A 183 12.77 29.39 0.18
CA ASN A 183 14.02 29.16 0.91
C ASN A 183 14.42 27.68 0.95
N LEU A 184 13.48 26.76 0.73
CA LEU A 184 13.69 25.31 0.82
C LEU A 184 14.17 24.73 -0.51
N ILE A 185 13.69 25.24 -1.63
CA ILE A 185 13.98 24.77 -2.99
C ILE A 185 15.49 24.71 -3.28
N ARG A 186 16.27 25.64 -2.74
CA ARG A 186 17.72 25.68 -2.98
C ARG A 186 18.51 24.65 -2.20
N ASN A 187 17.89 23.99 -1.24
CA ASN A 187 18.58 23.06 -0.34
C ASN A 187 18.32 21.58 -0.67
N CYS A 188 17.58 21.28 -1.71
CA CYS A 188 17.24 19.92 -2.13
C CYS A 188 17.81 19.57 -3.52
N SER A 189 17.77 18.28 -3.89
CA SER A 189 18.13 17.80 -5.23
C SER A 189 17.08 18.13 -6.28
N GLY A 190 15.84 18.32 -5.87
CA GLY A 190 14.75 18.59 -6.80
C GLY A 190 13.42 18.78 -6.11
N ILE A 191 12.40 19.08 -6.90
CA ILE A 191 11.04 19.31 -6.44
C ILE A 191 10.06 18.32 -7.05
N VAL A 192 8.96 18.10 -6.33
CA VAL A 192 7.82 17.32 -6.78
C VAL A 192 6.57 18.15 -6.60
N LEU A 193 5.91 18.57 -7.68
CA LEU A 193 4.64 19.27 -7.61
C LEU A 193 3.51 18.25 -7.40
N ASP A 194 2.80 18.37 -6.29
CA ASP A 194 1.76 17.40 -5.86
C ASP A 194 0.38 17.76 -6.42
N LEU A 195 0.04 17.26 -7.61
CA LEU A 195 -1.27 17.50 -8.24
C LEU A 195 -2.45 16.79 -7.53
N ILE A 196 -2.18 15.98 -6.49
CA ILE A 196 -3.23 15.36 -5.68
C ILE A 196 -3.64 16.29 -4.52
N ASP A 197 -2.65 17.00 -3.95
CA ASP A 197 -2.85 17.87 -2.78
C ASP A 197 -3.19 19.32 -3.19
N LEU A 198 -2.84 19.70 -4.39
CA LEU A 198 -3.20 21.03 -4.94
C LEU A 198 -4.66 21.04 -5.40
N PRO A 199 -5.33 22.24 -5.39
CA PRO A 199 -6.62 22.41 -6.05
C PRO A 199 -6.56 21.93 -7.51
N GLU A 200 -7.71 21.64 -8.11
CA GLU A 200 -7.75 21.19 -9.49
C GLU A 200 -7.27 22.31 -10.44
N LEU A 201 -6.00 22.21 -10.84
CA LEU A 201 -5.35 23.14 -11.75
C LEU A 201 -5.51 22.69 -13.21
N ASN A 202 -5.71 23.64 -14.12
CA ASN A 202 -5.57 23.37 -15.54
C ASN A 202 -4.08 23.34 -15.97
N ASP A 203 -3.81 22.89 -17.19
CA ASP A 203 -2.44 22.69 -17.66
C ASP A 203 -1.63 24.00 -17.72
N ALA A 204 -2.27 25.15 -18.05
CA ALA A 204 -1.61 26.46 -18.05
C ALA A 204 -1.28 26.98 -16.64
N GLU A 205 -2.13 26.68 -15.65
CA GLU A 205 -1.87 27.02 -14.25
C GLU A 205 -0.73 26.18 -13.67
N ILE A 206 -0.63 24.90 -14.05
CA ILE A 206 0.50 24.03 -13.71
C ILE A 206 1.79 24.57 -14.31
N GLU A 207 1.79 24.92 -15.59
CA GLU A 207 2.93 25.53 -16.27
C GLU A 207 3.37 26.83 -15.59
N ALA A 208 2.45 27.74 -15.32
CA ALA A 208 2.74 29.01 -14.64
C ALA A 208 3.34 28.80 -13.24
N THR A 209 2.82 27.80 -12.50
CA THR A 209 3.35 27.41 -11.19
C THR A 209 4.78 26.90 -11.31
N LEU A 210 5.06 26.02 -12.25
CA LEU A 210 6.39 25.48 -12.48
C LEU A 210 7.38 26.56 -12.91
N VAL A 211 7.00 27.46 -13.82
CA VAL A 211 7.85 28.61 -14.24
C VAL A 211 8.22 29.45 -13.04
N SER A 212 7.27 29.73 -12.14
CA SER A 212 7.55 30.48 -10.91
C SER A 212 8.53 29.73 -9.98
N LEU A 213 8.48 28.41 -9.93
CA LEU A 213 9.38 27.58 -9.13
C LEU A 213 10.77 27.51 -9.76
N TYR A 214 10.88 27.29 -11.07
CA TYR A 214 12.13 27.25 -11.82
C TYR A 214 13.02 28.46 -11.58
N SER A 215 12.44 29.66 -11.52
CA SER A 215 13.19 30.91 -11.30
C SER A 215 13.93 30.96 -9.95
N ARG A 216 13.65 30.02 -9.05
CA ARG A 216 14.19 29.95 -7.68
C ARG A 216 15.07 28.73 -7.43
N MET A 217 15.08 27.78 -8.37
CA MET A 217 15.84 26.53 -8.28
C MET A 217 17.31 26.73 -8.67
N LYS A 218 18.11 25.71 -8.44
CA LYS A 218 19.45 25.55 -9.04
C LYS A 218 19.29 24.99 -10.45
N ASP A 219 20.23 25.28 -11.32
CA ASP A 219 20.19 24.89 -12.74
C ASP A 219 20.07 23.37 -12.95
N ASP A 220 20.69 22.56 -12.07
CA ASP A 220 20.70 21.09 -12.17
C ASP A 220 19.64 20.40 -11.26
N SER A 221 18.63 21.15 -10.79
CA SER A 221 17.62 20.59 -9.89
C SER A 221 16.58 19.78 -10.67
N LEU A 222 16.25 18.58 -10.16
CA LEU A 222 15.23 17.73 -10.75
C LEU A 222 13.80 18.26 -10.54
N VAL A 223 12.94 18.06 -11.52
CA VAL A 223 11.54 18.48 -11.46
C VAL A 223 10.60 17.36 -11.83
N PHE A 224 9.77 16.98 -10.87
CA PHE A 224 8.77 15.94 -11.01
C PHE A 224 7.37 16.48 -10.76
N ILE A 225 6.37 15.77 -11.29
CA ILE A 225 4.97 15.95 -10.92
C ILE A 225 4.44 14.66 -10.30
N ARG A 226 3.58 14.75 -9.29
CA ARG A 226 2.92 13.63 -8.64
C ARG A 226 1.43 13.63 -8.95
N GLY A 227 0.89 12.49 -9.35
CA GLY A 227 -0.54 12.33 -9.63
C GLY A 227 -1.02 10.91 -9.39
N GLY A 228 -2.34 10.72 -9.29
CA GLY A 228 -2.95 9.42 -9.12
C GLY A 228 -3.00 8.59 -10.41
N LEU A 229 -3.06 7.28 -10.26
CA LEU A 229 -3.14 6.32 -11.38
C LEU A 229 -4.31 6.60 -12.34
N SER A 230 -5.43 7.11 -11.83
CA SER A 230 -6.62 7.42 -12.64
C SER A 230 -6.36 8.46 -13.75
N ARG A 231 -5.37 9.33 -13.55
CA ARG A 231 -5.00 10.42 -14.48
C ARG A 231 -3.60 10.24 -15.07
N VAL A 232 -3.07 9.03 -15.12
CA VAL A 232 -1.68 8.76 -15.57
C VAL A 232 -1.42 9.24 -16.99
N GLU A 233 -2.39 9.19 -17.89
CA GLU A 233 -2.27 9.70 -19.26
C GLU A 233 -2.01 11.21 -19.30
N ARG A 234 -2.78 11.99 -18.52
CA ARG A 234 -2.56 13.44 -18.36
C ARG A 234 -1.21 13.71 -17.70
N LEU A 235 -0.88 12.96 -16.64
CA LEU A 235 0.36 13.12 -15.91
C LEU A 235 1.58 12.96 -16.81
N PHE A 236 1.64 11.89 -17.60
CA PHE A 236 2.76 11.62 -18.50
C PHE A 236 2.80 12.58 -19.70
N ARG A 237 1.63 13.03 -20.19
CA ARG A 237 1.59 14.09 -21.20
C ARG A 237 2.22 15.39 -20.67
N LEU A 238 1.88 15.80 -19.44
CA LEU A 238 2.49 16.99 -18.82
C LEU A 238 3.99 16.85 -18.66
N VAL A 239 4.52 15.65 -18.35
CA VAL A 239 5.96 15.40 -18.30
C VAL A 239 6.64 15.71 -19.63
N VAL A 240 6.02 15.32 -20.75
CA VAL A 240 6.57 15.57 -22.09
C VAL A 240 6.38 17.02 -22.50
N ASP A 241 5.17 17.57 -22.34
CA ASP A 241 4.80 18.90 -22.83
C ASP A 241 5.54 20.03 -22.07
N LEU A 242 5.83 19.82 -20.78
CA LEU A 242 6.51 20.79 -19.92
C LEU A 242 8.00 20.47 -19.69
N ASP A 243 8.53 19.49 -20.43
CA ASP A 243 9.95 19.08 -20.38
C ASP A 243 10.46 18.73 -18.99
N LEU A 244 9.66 17.98 -18.20
CA LEU A 244 9.98 17.60 -16.83
C LEU A 244 10.86 16.34 -16.78
N ASP A 245 11.60 16.13 -15.69
CA ASP A 245 12.48 14.97 -15.51
C ASP A 245 11.72 13.66 -15.28
N GLY A 246 10.45 13.75 -14.88
CA GLY A 246 9.61 12.56 -14.75
C GLY A 246 8.36 12.75 -13.90
N ALA A 247 7.76 11.62 -13.52
CA ALA A 247 6.54 11.59 -12.74
C ALA A 247 6.57 10.57 -11.61
N ILE A 248 5.80 10.88 -10.57
CA ILE A 248 5.45 9.97 -9.48
C ILE A 248 3.98 9.58 -9.63
N VAL A 249 3.73 8.30 -9.85
CA VAL A 249 2.37 7.76 -9.92
C VAL A 249 1.99 7.22 -8.54
N ASP A 250 1.04 7.88 -7.88
CA ASP A 250 0.49 7.39 -6.61
C ASP A 250 -0.51 6.27 -6.88
N ILE A 251 -0.16 5.06 -6.47
CA ILE A 251 -0.99 3.87 -6.57
C ILE A 251 -1.54 3.44 -5.21
N SER A 252 -1.29 4.23 -4.16
CA SER A 252 -1.77 4.03 -2.79
C SER A 252 -3.24 4.41 -2.58
N MET A 253 -3.96 4.73 -3.63
CA MET A 253 -5.32 5.26 -3.57
C MET A 253 -6.33 4.24 -3.07
N PRO A 254 -7.26 4.61 -2.18
CA PRO A 254 -8.37 3.77 -1.79
C PRO A 254 -9.26 3.46 -2.99
N GLY A 255 -9.72 2.24 -3.14
CA GLY A 255 -10.61 1.86 -4.24
C GLY A 255 -10.49 0.39 -4.66
N GLY A 256 -9.75 -0.44 -3.90
CA GLY A 256 -9.64 -1.87 -4.14
C GLY A 256 -8.83 -2.25 -5.39
N SER A 257 -8.12 -1.29 -5.99
CA SER A 257 -7.18 -1.58 -7.09
C SER A 257 -5.93 -2.22 -6.53
N ARG A 258 -5.59 -3.40 -7.02
CA ARG A 258 -4.32 -4.04 -6.67
C ARG A 258 -3.16 -3.29 -7.32
N ALA A 259 -2.04 -3.13 -6.62
CA ALA A 259 -0.82 -2.51 -7.16
C ALA A 259 -0.39 -3.14 -8.50
N ALA A 260 -0.54 -4.45 -8.65
CA ALA A 260 -0.27 -5.17 -9.88
C ALA A 260 -1.06 -4.65 -11.10
N SER A 261 -2.26 -4.08 -10.91
CA SER A 261 -3.08 -3.53 -12.00
C SER A 261 -2.55 -2.20 -12.55
N ALA A 262 -1.75 -1.49 -11.76
CA ALA A 262 -1.13 -0.23 -12.18
C ALA A 262 -0.04 -0.45 -13.24
N LEU A 263 0.72 -1.56 -13.13
CA LEU A 263 1.88 -1.81 -13.98
C LEU A 263 1.58 -1.80 -15.49
N PRO A 264 0.52 -2.49 -16.00
CA PRO A 264 0.23 -2.46 -17.44
C PRO A 264 -0.18 -1.07 -17.92
N ARG A 265 -0.93 -0.31 -17.11
CA ARG A 265 -1.37 1.03 -17.47
C ARG A 265 -0.20 2.00 -17.54
N ILE A 266 0.64 2.02 -16.51
CA ILE A 266 1.87 2.82 -16.46
C ILE A 266 2.77 2.45 -17.65
N GLY A 267 3.04 1.15 -17.85
CA GLY A 267 3.90 0.70 -18.92
C GLY A 267 3.35 0.95 -20.33
N LEU A 268 2.02 0.90 -20.53
CA LEU A 268 1.40 1.21 -21.81
C LEU A 268 1.54 2.69 -22.16
N VAL A 269 1.17 3.58 -21.20
CA VAL A 269 1.20 5.04 -21.42
C VAL A 269 2.63 5.53 -21.56
N SER A 270 3.57 5.01 -20.74
CA SER A 270 4.99 5.32 -20.83
C SER A 270 5.57 5.00 -22.22
N ARG A 271 5.25 3.82 -22.75
CA ARG A 271 5.69 3.43 -24.12
C ARG A 271 5.03 4.27 -25.20
N ALA A 272 3.72 4.56 -25.06
CA ALA A 272 3.00 5.39 -26.03
C ALA A 272 3.58 6.81 -26.13
N MET A 273 4.07 7.36 -25.02
CA MET A 273 4.70 8.68 -24.95
C MET A 273 6.22 8.64 -25.03
N ASN A 274 6.81 7.45 -25.18
CA ASN A 274 8.25 7.23 -25.36
C ASN A 274 9.12 7.81 -24.24
N LEU A 275 8.63 7.77 -22.98
CA LEU A 275 9.29 8.42 -21.83
C LEU A 275 10.69 7.87 -21.56
N SER A 276 10.86 6.55 -21.62
CA SER A 276 12.15 5.90 -21.34
C SER A 276 13.25 6.31 -22.30
N SER A 277 12.94 6.44 -23.61
CA SER A 277 13.94 6.86 -24.61
C SER A 277 14.27 8.35 -24.52
N GLN A 278 13.41 9.14 -23.89
CA GLN A 278 13.67 10.53 -23.58
C GLN A 278 14.39 10.72 -22.23
N GLY A 279 14.80 9.63 -21.57
CA GLY A 279 15.44 9.68 -20.25
C GLY A 279 14.51 10.10 -19.10
N ARG A 280 13.18 10.06 -19.31
CA ARG A 280 12.22 10.48 -18.29
C ARG A 280 12.05 9.39 -17.22
N THR A 281 12.11 9.80 -15.97
CA THR A 281 12.01 8.92 -14.80
C THR A 281 10.56 8.67 -14.43
N ILE A 282 10.22 7.41 -14.18
CA ILE A 282 8.92 7.01 -13.64
C ILE A 282 9.14 6.38 -12.28
N MET A 283 8.48 6.92 -11.28
CA MET A 283 8.44 6.38 -9.92
C MET A 283 7.01 6.02 -9.54
N ILE A 284 6.84 5.02 -8.70
CA ILE A 284 5.53 4.66 -8.13
C ILE A 284 5.55 4.84 -6.62
N GLN A 285 4.44 5.30 -6.08
CA GLN A 285 4.29 5.47 -4.63
C GLN A 285 3.33 4.41 -4.10
N LEU A 286 3.79 3.67 -3.07
CA LEU A 286 3.02 2.71 -2.29
C LEU A 286 2.58 3.32 -0.96
N GLN A 287 1.54 2.75 -0.35
CA GLN A 287 1.06 3.12 0.97
C GLN A 287 1.91 2.49 2.07
N ASP A 288 2.24 1.21 1.91
CA ASP A 288 3.04 0.44 2.85
C ASP A 288 4.53 0.44 2.51
N THR A 289 5.36 0.07 3.48
CA THR A 289 6.80 -0.06 3.29
C THR A 289 7.11 -1.11 2.23
N ALA A 290 7.89 -0.72 1.22
CA ALA A 290 8.29 -1.62 0.13
C ALA A 290 9.24 -2.72 0.61
N SER A 291 9.02 -3.94 0.16
CA SER A 291 9.96 -5.05 0.28
C SER A 291 11.06 -4.98 -0.78
N ALA A 292 12.10 -5.80 -0.65
CA ALA A 292 13.15 -5.92 -1.67
C ALA A 292 12.58 -6.43 -3.01
N GLU A 293 11.63 -7.34 -2.94
CA GLU A 293 10.92 -7.89 -4.09
C GLU A 293 10.10 -6.81 -4.80
N ASP A 294 9.38 -5.96 -4.06
CA ASP A 294 8.61 -4.85 -4.64
C ASP A 294 9.52 -3.90 -5.42
N LEU A 295 10.69 -3.55 -4.87
CA LEU A 295 11.67 -2.69 -5.54
C LEU A 295 12.12 -3.30 -6.89
N LEU A 296 12.41 -4.59 -6.92
CA LEU A 296 12.84 -5.29 -8.13
C LEU A 296 11.69 -5.51 -9.13
N ILE A 297 10.47 -5.75 -8.65
CA ILE A 297 9.29 -5.90 -9.50
C ILE A 297 8.96 -4.56 -10.18
N ALA A 298 8.99 -3.46 -9.44
CA ALA A 298 8.82 -2.13 -10.00
C ALA A 298 9.89 -1.82 -11.06
N ARG A 299 11.15 -2.18 -10.77
CA ARG A 299 12.24 -2.03 -11.72
C ARG A 299 11.98 -2.85 -12.98
N GLY A 300 11.65 -4.13 -12.85
CA GLY A 300 11.28 -5.01 -13.95
C GLY A 300 10.07 -4.53 -14.75
N ALA A 301 9.18 -3.77 -14.13
CA ALA A 301 8.04 -3.13 -14.80
C ALA A 301 8.41 -1.83 -15.55
N GLY A 302 9.65 -1.34 -15.40
CA GLY A 302 10.15 -0.14 -16.07
C GLY A 302 10.09 1.13 -15.20
N CYS A 303 9.83 1.00 -13.89
CA CYS A 303 9.92 2.12 -12.96
C CYS A 303 11.38 2.27 -12.46
N THR A 304 11.79 3.49 -12.18
CA THR A 304 13.15 3.77 -11.71
C THR A 304 13.30 3.51 -10.22
N ALA A 305 12.29 3.86 -9.44
CA ALA A 305 12.28 3.67 -7.98
C ALA A 305 10.85 3.55 -7.44
N ILE A 306 10.76 3.07 -6.21
CA ILE A 306 9.54 3.13 -5.39
C ILE A 306 9.67 4.24 -4.35
N ILE A 307 8.56 4.91 -4.08
CA ILE A 307 8.39 5.82 -2.95
C ILE A 307 7.46 5.14 -1.95
N SER A 308 7.93 4.91 -0.74
CA SER A 308 7.13 4.27 0.31
C SER A 308 7.57 4.73 1.71
N PRO A 309 6.72 4.56 2.75
CA PRO A 309 7.11 4.85 4.11
C PRO A 309 8.37 4.09 4.53
N ALA A 310 9.09 4.64 5.50
CA ALA A 310 10.14 3.90 6.21
C ALA A 310 9.49 2.89 7.17
N PRO A 311 10.17 1.78 7.47
CA PRO A 311 9.74 0.91 8.56
C PRO A 311 9.86 1.64 9.89
N ASP A 312 8.94 1.36 10.83
CA ASP A 312 8.82 2.06 12.12
C ASP A 312 10.03 1.84 13.05
N GLU A 313 10.85 0.80 12.81
CA GLU A 313 11.98 0.45 13.68
C GLU A 313 13.31 0.37 12.93
N ASN A 314 14.35 0.93 13.52
CA ASN A 314 15.78 0.80 13.15
C ASN A 314 16.07 0.79 11.65
N PHE A 315 16.03 1.94 11.05
CA PHE A 315 16.18 2.14 9.60
C PHE A 315 17.49 1.57 9.01
N GLU A 316 18.63 1.76 9.66
CA GLU A 316 19.93 1.33 9.12
C GLU A 316 20.07 -0.19 8.96
N PRO A 317 19.69 -1.04 9.94
CA PRO A 317 19.66 -2.49 9.75
C PRO A 317 18.71 -2.93 8.62
N THR A 318 17.55 -2.27 8.52
CA THR A 318 16.56 -2.58 7.47
C THR A 318 17.12 -2.26 6.08
N LEU A 319 17.78 -1.13 5.90
CA LEU A 319 18.40 -0.77 4.63
C LEU A 319 19.51 -1.77 4.23
N LYS A 320 20.32 -2.19 5.19
CA LYS A 320 21.35 -3.23 4.96
C LYS A 320 20.71 -4.56 4.58
N SER A 321 19.64 -4.97 5.26
CA SER A 321 18.90 -6.19 4.95
C SER A 321 18.26 -6.13 3.57
N LEU A 322 17.60 -5.02 3.21
CA LEU A 322 17.04 -4.81 1.87
C LEU A 322 18.13 -4.93 0.79
N ASN A 323 19.27 -4.26 0.96
CA ASN A 323 20.36 -4.32 0.00
C ASN A 323 20.93 -5.75 -0.14
N LEU A 324 21.07 -6.50 0.96
CA LEU A 324 21.51 -7.90 0.91
C LEU A 324 20.49 -8.78 0.16
N THR A 325 19.21 -8.60 0.41
CA THR A 325 18.13 -9.34 -0.28
C THR A 325 18.11 -9.01 -1.78
N ILE A 326 18.22 -7.73 -2.13
CA ILE A 326 18.31 -7.28 -3.54
C ILE A 326 19.51 -7.96 -4.24
N ARG A 327 20.69 -7.95 -3.62
CA ARG A 327 21.88 -8.62 -4.16
C ARG A 327 21.70 -10.12 -4.29
N GLY A 328 20.99 -10.75 -3.36
CA GLY A 328 20.61 -12.16 -3.43
C GLY A 328 19.78 -12.46 -4.67
N TRP A 329 18.71 -11.69 -4.86
CA TRP A 329 17.87 -11.79 -6.04
C TRP A 329 18.60 -11.53 -7.35
N MET A 330 19.44 -10.50 -7.41
CA MET A 330 20.25 -10.21 -8.61
C MET A 330 21.11 -11.41 -9.02
N ARG A 331 21.73 -12.10 -8.05
CA ARG A 331 22.49 -13.34 -8.33
C ARG A 331 21.62 -14.45 -8.89
N GLU A 332 20.46 -14.68 -8.28
CA GLU A 332 19.50 -15.69 -8.75
C GLU A 332 18.97 -15.37 -10.14
N LEU A 333 18.74 -14.09 -10.43
CA LEU A 333 18.28 -13.61 -11.74
C LEU A 333 19.38 -13.59 -12.81
N GLY A 334 20.65 -13.68 -12.42
CA GLY A 334 21.78 -13.54 -13.32
C GLY A 334 22.08 -12.10 -13.74
N ALA A 335 21.54 -11.11 -13.01
CA ALA A 335 21.69 -9.68 -13.30
C ALA A 335 22.84 -9.05 -12.53
N ARG A 336 23.77 -8.39 -13.22
CA ARG A 336 24.90 -7.65 -12.60
C ARG A 336 24.53 -6.20 -12.27
N ASP A 337 23.59 -5.65 -13.01
CA ASP A 337 23.04 -4.31 -12.85
C ASP A 337 21.51 -4.39 -12.71
N LEU A 338 20.93 -3.52 -11.88
CA LEU A 338 19.47 -3.38 -11.76
C LEU A 338 18.80 -3.02 -13.09
N LEU A 339 19.52 -2.37 -14.02
CA LEU A 339 19.05 -2.05 -15.36
C LEU A 339 18.78 -3.30 -16.23
N GLU A 340 19.39 -4.43 -15.92
CA GLU A 340 19.19 -5.69 -16.64
C GLU A 340 17.87 -6.35 -16.27
N ILE A 341 17.29 -5.99 -15.09
CA ILE A 341 16.00 -6.52 -14.65
C ILE A 341 14.87 -5.86 -15.45
N ASN A 342 14.10 -6.68 -16.12
CA ASN A 342 13.05 -6.23 -17.02
C ASN A 342 11.79 -7.10 -16.92
N ARG A 343 10.76 -6.79 -17.71
CA ARG A 343 9.48 -7.48 -17.67
C ARG A 343 9.56 -9.00 -17.90
N SER A 344 10.58 -9.50 -18.57
CA SER A 344 10.77 -10.94 -18.77
C SER A 344 11.12 -11.69 -17.48
N ASN A 345 11.60 -10.98 -16.47
CA ASN A 345 11.87 -11.52 -15.14
C ASN A 345 10.61 -11.59 -14.23
N LEU A 346 9.47 -11.07 -14.71
CA LEU A 346 8.25 -11.01 -13.91
C LEU A 346 7.25 -12.10 -14.31
N ARG A 347 6.64 -12.77 -13.31
CA ARG A 347 5.56 -13.74 -13.50
C ARG A 347 4.45 -13.48 -12.50
N ALA A 348 3.21 -13.58 -12.94
CA ALA A 348 2.07 -13.65 -12.05
C ALA A 348 1.99 -15.03 -11.39
N MET A 349 1.67 -15.07 -10.12
CA MET A 349 1.57 -16.32 -9.35
C MET A 349 0.19 -16.97 -9.47
N ASP A 350 -0.84 -16.20 -9.81
CA ASP A 350 -2.19 -16.67 -10.03
C ASP A 350 -2.83 -16.06 -11.29
N GLN A 351 -3.97 -16.63 -11.70
CA GLN A 351 -4.66 -16.22 -12.93
C GLN A 351 -5.22 -14.80 -12.85
N ASP A 352 -5.72 -14.39 -11.68
CA ASP A 352 -6.28 -13.06 -11.49
C ASP A 352 -5.20 -12.00 -11.65
N THR A 353 -4.04 -12.20 -11.01
CA THR A 353 -2.89 -11.32 -11.16
C THR A 353 -2.36 -11.30 -12.60
N ALA A 354 -2.33 -12.45 -13.29
CA ALA A 354 -1.95 -12.50 -14.69
C ALA A 354 -2.91 -11.70 -15.58
N ALA A 355 -4.21 -11.80 -15.32
CA ALA A 355 -5.23 -11.08 -16.08
C ALA A 355 -5.14 -9.55 -15.88
N ILE A 356 -4.96 -9.06 -14.64
CA ILE A 356 -4.92 -7.63 -14.34
C ILE A 356 -3.57 -6.99 -14.66
N SER A 357 -2.44 -7.72 -14.54
CA SER A 357 -1.08 -7.21 -14.79
C SER A 357 -0.60 -7.41 -16.23
N GLY A 358 -1.24 -8.31 -16.98
CA GLY A 358 -0.79 -8.74 -18.29
C GLY A 358 0.58 -9.44 -18.28
N LEU A 359 1.03 -9.90 -17.11
CA LEU A 359 2.23 -10.72 -16.97
C LEU A 359 1.92 -12.17 -17.38
N ARG A 360 2.98 -12.92 -17.70
CA ARG A 360 2.85 -14.36 -17.91
C ARG A 360 2.56 -15.03 -16.57
N LEU A 361 1.64 -15.98 -16.56
CA LEU A 361 1.44 -16.84 -15.41
C LEU A 361 2.66 -17.76 -15.21
N ILE A 362 3.03 -18.01 -13.98
CA ILE A 362 4.11 -18.95 -13.67
C ILE A 362 3.82 -20.33 -14.29
N GLY A 363 4.81 -20.94 -14.92
CA GLY A 363 4.64 -22.21 -15.66
C GLY A 363 4.07 -22.06 -17.10
N TYR A 364 3.80 -20.85 -17.57
CA TYR A 364 3.33 -20.59 -18.93
C TYR A 364 4.32 -19.76 -19.74
N ASP A 365 4.56 -20.15 -20.99
CA ASP A 365 5.49 -19.44 -21.89
C ASP A 365 4.88 -18.19 -22.53
N ARG A 366 3.57 -18.09 -22.54
CA ARG A 366 2.82 -16.98 -23.16
C ARG A 366 1.91 -16.29 -22.15
N PRO A 367 1.67 -14.97 -22.29
CA PRO A 367 0.63 -14.30 -21.53
C PRO A 367 -0.73 -14.98 -21.73
N LEU A 368 -1.56 -15.00 -20.70
CA LEU A 368 -2.93 -15.46 -20.86
C LEU A 368 -3.65 -14.61 -21.90
N PRO A 369 -4.48 -15.22 -22.77
CA PRO A 369 -5.27 -14.44 -23.71
C PRO A 369 -6.14 -13.46 -22.92
N MET A 370 -6.12 -12.18 -23.30
CA MET A 370 -7.04 -11.20 -22.72
C MET A 370 -8.44 -11.47 -23.27
N TRP A 371 -9.20 -12.32 -22.60
CA TRP A 371 -10.56 -12.69 -22.96
C TRP A 371 -11.59 -11.57 -22.77
N LEU A 372 -11.20 -10.46 -22.15
CA LEU A 372 -12.08 -9.38 -21.74
C LEU A 372 -11.70 -8.07 -22.44
N LYS A 373 -11.69 -8.07 -23.76
CA LYS A 373 -11.99 -6.89 -24.55
C LYS A 373 -13.40 -7.06 -25.09
N ASN A 374 -14.37 -6.70 -24.29
CA ASN A 374 -15.70 -6.28 -24.75
C ASN A 374 -15.91 -4.85 -24.32
#